data_ac8918b4b268e116f9cecbc03574e19e
#
_entry.id   ac8918b4b268e116f9cecbc03574e19e
#
_cell.length_a   1.000
_cell.length_b   1.000
_cell.length_c   1.000
_cell.angle_alpha   90.00
_cell.angle_beta   90.00
_cell.angle_gamma   90.00
#
_symmetry.space_group_name_H-M   'P 1'
#
loop_
_entity.id
_entity.type
_entity.pdbx_description
1 polymer ?
#
loop_
_entity_poly.entity_id
_entity_poly.type
_entity_poly.pdbx_seq_one_letter_code
_entity_poly.pdbx_strand_id
1 'polypeptide(L)'
;GTETLSRVLDVYDRDSMIFSDGAGATVVEYRESGALDSGILSYNMASHCVDEAYYLHMGKSNFPQSDPRVRYIKMKGRKVYEYAMKYVPLAMKTCLDNAGISISEVKKVFIHQANEKMDEGIIKALFKLYGLKEIPENIMPMSIHKLGNSSVATVPTLYDMVLKNRLSGHQLHPGDVILFASVGAGMNINSICYRI
;
A
#
# COMPACT_ATOMS: atom_id res chain seq x y z
N GLY A 1 4.94 -3.32 -12.30
CA GLY A 1 5.96 -3.49 -11.26
C GLY A 1 6.25 -4.96 -10.99
N THR A 2 7.52 -5.28 -10.81
CA THR A 2 7.98 -6.67 -10.56
C THR A 2 9.03 -6.63 -9.47
N GLU A 3 8.90 -7.54 -8.50
CA GLU A 3 9.84 -7.70 -7.40
C GLU A 3 10.28 -9.16 -7.29
N THR A 4 11.57 -9.36 -7.08
CA THR A 4 12.16 -10.67 -6.75
C THR A 4 12.92 -10.51 -5.43
N LEU A 5 12.20 -10.14 -4.37
CA LEU A 5 12.78 -9.81 -3.07
C LEU A 5 13.45 -11.02 -2.43
N SER A 6 13.02 -12.24 -2.75
CA SER A 6 13.66 -13.48 -2.29
C SER A 6 15.17 -13.54 -2.58
N ARG A 7 15.63 -12.81 -3.59
CA ARG A 7 17.05 -12.77 -3.99
C ARG A 7 17.91 -11.80 -3.18
N VAL A 8 17.27 -10.89 -2.44
CA VAL A 8 17.96 -9.85 -1.68
C VAL A 8 17.61 -9.89 -0.18
N LEU A 9 17.01 -11.00 0.26
CA LEU A 9 16.71 -11.22 1.67
C LEU A 9 17.95 -11.68 2.42
N ASP A 10 18.15 -11.12 3.61
CA ASP A 10 19.11 -11.63 4.57
C ASP A 10 18.42 -12.63 5.51
N VAL A 11 18.74 -13.90 5.37
CA VAL A 11 18.18 -14.98 6.23
C VAL A 11 18.52 -14.84 7.70
N TYR A 12 19.49 -13.99 8.04
CA TYR A 12 19.88 -13.63 9.41
C TYR A 12 19.19 -12.36 9.90
N ASP A 13 18.24 -11.82 9.11
CA ASP A 13 17.48 -10.64 9.48
C ASP A 13 16.00 -11.01 9.66
N ARG A 14 15.52 -10.83 10.88
CA ARG A 14 14.13 -11.13 11.23
C ARG A 14 13.12 -10.38 10.37
N ASP A 15 13.43 -9.14 9.98
CA ASP A 15 12.51 -8.31 9.21
C ASP A 15 12.36 -8.81 7.76
N SER A 16 13.26 -9.69 7.30
CA SER A 16 13.21 -10.29 5.97
C SER A 16 12.03 -11.26 5.76
N MET A 17 11.48 -11.84 6.81
CA MET A 17 10.47 -12.92 6.73
C MET A 17 9.13 -12.48 6.17
N ILE A 18 8.84 -11.18 6.09
CA ILE A 18 7.59 -10.68 5.55
C ILE A 18 7.57 -10.56 4.02
N PHE A 19 8.73 -10.49 3.39
CA PHE A 19 8.85 -10.20 1.98
C PHE A 19 8.61 -11.42 1.09
N SER A 20 8.04 -11.18 -0.07
CA SER A 20 7.78 -12.19 -1.10
C SER A 20 8.03 -11.63 -2.51
N ASP A 21 8.02 -12.52 -3.49
CA ASP A 21 8.12 -12.15 -4.90
C ASP A 21 6.72 -11.89 -5.49
N GLY A 22 6.67 -11.05 -6.51
CA GLY A 22 5.42 -10.77 -7.20
C GLY A 22 5.58 -9.88 -8.41
N ALA A 23 4.57 -9.86 -9.24
CA ALA A 23 4.46 -8.98 -10.39
C ALA A 23 3.03 -8.48 -10.55
N GLY A 24 2.89 -7.21 -10.91
CA GLY A 24 1.61 -6.60 -11.26
C GLY A 24 1.77 -5.69 -12.48
N ALA A 25 0.78 -5.74 -13.37
CA ALA A 25 0.72 -4.89 -14.55
C ALA A 25 -0.67 -4.26 -14.67
N THR A 26 -0.72 -2.98 -15.01
CA THR A 26 -1.95 -2.24 -15.21
C THR A 26 -1.85 -1.50 -16.53
N VAL A 27 -2.87 -1.63 -17.37
CA VAL A 27 -3.02 -0.84 -18.58
C VAL A 27 -3.90 0.36 -18.23
N VAL A 28 -3.41 1.55 -18.49
CA VAL A 28 -4.14 2.80 -18.30
C VAL A 28 -4.39 3.40 -19.69
N GLU A 29 -5.65 3.75 -19.96
CA GLU A 29 -6.04 4.40 -21.20
C GLU A 29 -6.76 5.71 -20.92
N TYR A 30 -6.61 6.67 -21.81
CA TYR A 30 -7.45 7.86 -21.81
C TYR A 30 -8.76 7.54 -22.54
N ARG A 31 -9.86 7.92 -21.92
CA ARG A 31 -11.18 7.88 -22.56
C ARG A 31 -11.80 9.27 -22.51
N GLU A 32 -12.30 9.75 -23.63
CA GLU A 32 -13.19 10.92 -23.62
C GLU A 32 -14.45 10.54 -22.86
N SER A 33 -14.70 11.22 -21.74
CA SER A 33 -15.81 10.89 -20.86
C SER A 33 -17.14 11.26 -21.50
N GLY A 34 -17.91 10.24 -21.89
CA GLY A 34 -19.36 10.38 -21.97
C GLY A 34 -19.95 10.08 -20.61
N ALA A 35 -20.57 11.05 -19.97
CA ALA A 35 -21.56 10.93 -18.90
C ALA A 35 -21.26 10.16 -17.59
N LEU A 36 -20.14 9.51 -17.39
CA LEU A 36 -19.80 8.84 -16.14
C LEU A 36 -18.45 9.32 -15.62
N ASP A 37 -18.46 9.96 -14.45
CA ASP A 37 -17.27 10.30 -13.67
C ASP A 37 -16.55 9.03 -13.16
N SER A 38 -16.08 8.18 -14.06
CA SER A 38 -15.32 6.97 -13.74
C SER A 38 -13.84 7.16 -14.01
N GLY A 39 -12.99 6.38 -13.37
CA GLY A 39 -11.55 6.47 -13.51
C GLY A 39 -10.87 7.17 -12.31
N ILE A 40 -9.70 7.74 -12.54
CA ILE A 40 -8.93 8.45 -11.51
C ILE A 40 -9.58 9.81 -11.23
N LEU A 41 -10.18 9.97 -10.05
CA LEU A 41 -10.80 11.20 -9.60
C LEU A 41 -9.77 12.19 -9.04
N SER A 42 -8.79 11.68 -8.31
CA SER A 42 -7.68 12.45 -7.74
C SER A 42 -6.51 11.55 -7.39
N TYR A 43 -5.38 12.16 -7.14
CA TYR A 43 -4.20 11.48 -6.60
C TYR A 43 -3.45 12.41 -5.63
N ASN A 44 -2.65 11.78 -4.76
CA ASN A 44 -1.70 12.46 -3.90
C ASN A 44 -0.39 11.68 -3.89
N MET A 45 0.72 12.39 -4.06
CA MET A 45 2.07 11.82 -4.00
C MET A 45 2.92 12.68 -3.07
N ALA A 46 3.66 12.03 -2.18
CA ALA A 46 4.59 12.70 -1.27
C ALA A 46 5.90 11.93 -1.17
N SER A 47 6.99 12.67 -1.06
CA SER A 47 8.33 12.13 -0.89
C SER A 47 9.01 12.83 0.30
N HIS A 48 9.44 12.04 1.29
CA HIS A 48 10.18 12.51 2.46
C HIS A 48 11.53 11.82 2.48
N CYS A 49 12.57 12.49 1.99
CA CYS A 49 13.87 11.88 1.70
C CYS A 49 15.06 12.60 2.34
N VAL A 50 14.84 13.28 3.46
CA VAL A 50 15.92 13.87 4.25
C VAL A 50 16.33 12.89 5.35
N ASP A 51 15.56 12.84 6.44
CA ASP A 51 15.85 11.93 7.57
C ASP A 51 15.37 10.50 7.30
N GLU A 52 14.36 10.34 6.45
CA GLU A 52 13.69 9.09 6.13
C GLU A 52 14.38 8.29 5.01
N ALA A 53 15.31 8.89 4.27
CA ALA A 53 15.96 8.29 3.10
C ALA A 53 16.51 6.87 3.35
N TYR A 54 16.98 6.62 4.57
CA TYR A 54 17.57 5.34 4.96
C TYR A 54 16.70 4.49 5.87
N TYR A 55 15.37 4.69 5.88
CA TYR A 55 14.47 3.79 6.62
C TYR A 55 14.37 2.42 5.97
N LEU A 56 14.41 2.37 4.64
CA LEU A 56 14.67 1.17 3.84
C LEU A 56 15.93 1.40 3.00
N HIS A 57 16.87 0.46 3.05
CA HIS A 57 18.14 0.60 2.32
C HIS A 57 18.75 -0.77 2.01
N MET A 58 19.78 -0.78 1.17
CA MET A 58 20.58 -1.96 0.92
C MET A 58 21.80 -1.97 1.86
N GLY A 59 21.87 -2.97 2.75
CA GLY A 59 22.89 -3.08 3.78
C GLY A 59 23.62 -4.42 3.77
N LYS A 60 24.61 -4.57 4.66
CA LYS A 60 25.33 -5.83 4.88
C LYS A 60 24.42 -6.86 5.57
N SER A 61 24.75 -8.15 5.44
CA SER A 61 24.12 -9.20 6.23
C SER A 61 24.33 -8.99 7.74
N ASN A 62 23.38 -9.47 8.55
CA ASN A 62 23.54 -9.59 9.99
C ASN A 62 24.48 -10.73 10.38
N PHE A 63 24.85 -11.60 9.42
CA PHE A 63 25.86 -12.64 9.64
C PHE A 63 27.27 -12.09 9.44
N PRO A 64 28.12 -12.05 10.49
CA PRO A 64 29.42 -11.37 10.45
C PRO A 64 30.41 -11.92 9.40
N GLN A 65 30.28 -13.21 9.05
CA GLN A 65 31.15 -13.90 8.10
C GLN A 65 30.60 -13.87 6.66
N SER A 66 29.53 -13.12 6.40
CA SER A 66 29.00 -12.96 5.05
C SER A 66 29.96 -12.18 4.13
N ASP A 67 29.84 -12.40 2.81
CA ASP A 67 30.61 -11.62 1.84
C ASP A 67 30.27 -10.12 1.98
N PRO A 68 31.26 -9.26 2.31
CA PRO A 68 31.03 -7.84 2.57
C PRO A 68 30.61 -7.06 1.31
N ARG A 69 30.70 -7.66 0.12
CA ARG A 69 30.28 -7.04 -1.15
C ARG A 69 28.78 -7.24 -1.43
N VAL A 70 28.18 -8.29 -0.86
CA VAL A 70 26.74 -8.58 -1.04
C VAL A 70 25.91 -7.62 -0.20
N ARG A 71 24.81 -7.16 -0.76
CA ARG A 71 23.85 -6.27 -0.11
C ARG A 71 22.48 -6.91 -0.06
N TYR A 72 21.80 -6.65 1.04
CA TYR A 72 20.49 -7.18 1.36
C TYR A 72 19.54 -6.03 1.69
N ILE A 73 18.25 -6.23 1.48
CA ILE A 73 17.26 -5.27 1.93
C ILE A 73 17.27 -5.17 3.45
N LYS A 74 17.33 -3.96 3.96
CA LYS A 74 17.32 -3.62 5.37
C LYS A 74 16.25 -2.59 5.67
N MET A 75 15.63 -2.71 6.84
CA MET A 75 14.55 -1.82 7.24
C MET A 75 14.74 -1.38 8.70
N LYS A 76 14.52 -0.10 8.95
CA LYS A 76 14.35 0.42 10.31
C LYS A 76 12.86 0.25 10.68
N GLY A 77 12.42 -0.97 10.93
CA GLY A 77 11.01 -1.36 11.00
C GLY A 77 10.13 -0.46 11.84
N ARG A 78 10.58 -0.08 13.07
CA ARG A 78 9.86 0.85 13.93
C ARG A 78 9.68 2.23 13.29
N LYS A 79 10.70 2.76 12.61
CA LYS A 79 10.64 4.07 11.94
C LYS A 79 9.70 4.04 10.74
N VAL A 80 9.75 2.97 9.96
CA VAL A 80 8.81 2.74 8.85
C VAL A 80 7.37 2.67 9.36
N TYR A 81 7.13 1.95 10.46
CA TYR A 81 5.82 1.85 11.09
C TYR A 81 5.30 3.23 11.55
N GLU A 82 6.11 3.96 12.34
CA GLU A 82 5.75 5.30 12.83
C GLU A 82 5.45 6.27 11.68
N TYR A 83 6.24 6.19 10.61
CA TYR A 83 6.07 6.99 9.40
C TYR A 83 4.76 6.65 8.67
N ALA A 84 4.51 5.36 8.41
CA ALA A 84 3.31 4.90 7.71
C ALA A 84 2.03 5.28 8.48
N MET A 85 2.01 5.05 9.79
CA MET A 85 0.89 5.40 10.68
C MET A 85 0.56 6.89 10.68
N LYS A 86 1.56 7.75 10.48
CA LYS A 86 1.37 9.19 10.46
C LYS A 86 0.96 9.72 9.09
N TYR A 87 1.66 9.33 8.04
CA TYR A 87 1.58 10.01 6.76
C TYR A 87 0.65 9.35 5.75
N VAL A 88 0.45 8.03 5.81
CA VAL A 88 -0.44 7.34 4.85
C VAL A 88 -1.90 7.76 5.04
N PRO A 89 -2.45 7.83 6.28
CA PRO A 89 -3.82 8.34 6.49
C PRO A 89 -4.01 9.78 6.00
N LEU A 90 -3.01 10.64 6.22
CA LEU A 90 -3.05 12.03 5.75
C LEU A 90 -3.06 12.12 4.22
N ALA A 91 -2.25 11.31 3.55
CA ALA A 91 -2.21 11.27 2.09
C ALA A 91 -3.54 10.78 1.50
N MET A 92 -4.14 9.75 2.09
CA MET A 92 -5.47 9.26 1.69
C MET A 92 -6.55 10.32 1.92
N LYS A 93 -6.52 11.01 3.08
CA LYS A 93 -7.46 12.10 3.36
C LYS A 93 -7.33 13.20 2.33
N THR A 94 -6.10 13.69 2.08
CA THR A 94 -5.85 14.72 1.07
C THR A 94 -6.36 14.29 -0.31
N CYS A 95 -6.19 13.03 -0.66
CA CYS A 95 -6.66 12.47 -1.92
C CYS A 95 -8.20 12.53 -2.02
N LEU A 96 -8.94 12.15 -0.96
CA LEU A 96 -10.39 12.25 -0.91
C LEU A 96 -10.87 13.71 -0.93
N ASP A 97 -10.25 14.58 -0.16
CA ASP A 97 -10.57 16.01 -0.12
C ASP A 97 -10.41 16.65 -1.51
N ASN A 98 -9.33 16.32 -2.24
CA ASN A 98 -9.10 16.80 -3.61
C ASN A 98 -10.13 16.27 -4.61
N ALA A 99 -10.67 15.08 -4.40
CA ALA A 99 -11.73 14.50 -5.21
C ALA A 99 -13.13 15.04 -4.85
N GLY A 100 -13.28 15.73 -3.72
CA GLY A 100 -14.59 16.11 -3.18
C GLY A 100 -15.43 14.92 -2.72
N ILE A 101 -14.79 13.80 -2.38
CA ILE A 101 -15.44 12.54 -2.00
C ILE A 101 -15.45 12.40 -0.48
N SER A 102 -16.61 12.09 0.09
CA SER A 102 -16.73 11.75 1.51
C SER A 102 -16.15 10.37 1.81
N ILE A 103 -15.55 10.21 2.99
CA ILE A 103 -15.07 8.90 3.45
C ILE A 103 -16.20 7.84 3.50
N SER A 104 -17.44 8.26 3.69
CA SER A 104 -18.61 7.38 3.71
C SER A 104 -18.97 6.78 2.35
N GLU A 105 -18.47 7.39 1.26
CA GLU A 105 -18.66 6.90 -0.11
C GLU A 105 -17.60 5.84 -0.50
N VAL A 106 -16.53 5.73 0.28
CA VAL A 106 -15.43 4.80 -0.01
C VAL A 106 -15.87 3.36 0.26
N LYS A 107 -15.94 2.57 -0.80
CA LYS A 107 -16.34 1.16 -0.75
C LYS A 107 -15.22 0.24 -0.31
N LYS A 108 -13.99 0.48 -0.78
CA LYS A 108 -12.80 -0.32 -0.46
C LYS A 108 -11.55 0.54 -0.41
N VAL A 109 -10.62 0.13 0.45
CA VAL A 109 -9.27 0.69 0.51
C VAL A 109 -8.26 -0.42 0.22
N PHE A 110 -7.57 -0.31 -0.90
CA PHE A 110 -6.48 -1.19 -1.30
C PHE A 110 -5.16 -0.57 -0.85
N ILE A 111 -4.64 -1.08 0.26
CA ILE A 111 -3.39 -0.58 0.84
C ILE A 111 -2.24 -1.55 0.54
N HIS A 112 -1.03 -1.02 0.46
CA HIS A 112 0.18 -1.82 0.42
C HIS A 112 0.24 -2.81 1.59
N GLN A 113 0.44 -4.08 1.28
CA GLN A 113 0.41 -5.17 2.26
C GLN A 113 1.75 -5.33 2.98
N ALA A 114 2.03 -4.44 3.91
CA ALA A 114 3.31 -4.43 4.66
C ALA A 114 3.25 -5.24 5.95
N ASN A 115 2.18 -5.04 6.74
CA ASN A 115 1.94 -5.73 8.00
C ASN A 115 0.47 -5.54 8.39
N GLU A 116 -0.26 -6.62 8.65
CA GLU A 116 -1.70 -6.59 8.92
C GLU A 116 -2.09 -5.59 10.03
N LYS A 117 -1.39 -5.63 11.18
CA LYS A 117 -1.66 -4.72 12.30
C LYS A 117 -1.38 -3.25 11.95
N MET A 118 -0.37 -3.01 11.12
CA MET A 118 -0.06 -1.66 10.63
C MET A 118 -1.15 -1.19 9.70
N ASP A 119 -1.59 -2.02 8.77
CA ASP A 119 -2.59 -1.70 7.77
C ASP A 119 -3.95 -1.39 8.44
N GLU A 120 -4.36 -2.20 9.43
CA GLU A 120 -5.52 -1.91 10.29
C GLU A 120 -5.37 -0.59 11.05
N GLY A 121 -4.18 -0.34 11.60
CA GLY A 121 -3.87 0.90 12.30
C GLY A 121 -4.00 2.13 11.41
N ILE A 122 -3.52 2.03 10.17
CA ILE A 122 -3.64 3.10 9.16
C ILE A 122 -5.10 3.40 8.85
N ILE A 123 -5.93 2.37 8.66
CA ILE A 123 -7.38 2.54 8.41
C ILE A 123 -8.06 3.19 9.62
N LYS A 124 -7.76 2.74 10.83
CA LYS A 124 -8.27 3.37 12.07
C LYS A 124 -7.88 4.84 12.17
N ALA A 125 -6.63 5.16 11.83
CA ALA A 125 -6.15 6.53 11.82
C ALA A 125 -6.86 7.38 10.75
N LEU A 126 -7.12 6.83 9.55
CA LEU A 126 -7.86 7.52 8.50
C LEU A 126 -9.28 7.90 8.96
N PHE A 127 -10.03 6.94 9.49
CA PHE A 127 -11.41 7.19 9.97
C PHE A 127 -11.42 8.19 11.13
N LYS A 128 -10.43 8.13 12.03
CA LYS A 128 -10.26 9.10 13.10
C LYS A 128 -10.05 10.54 12.61
N LEU A 129 -9.39 10.75 11.47
CA LEU A 129 -9.22 12.08 10.86
C LEU A 129 -10.57 12.71 10.44
N TYR A 130 -11.60 11.91 10.26
CA TYR A 130 -12.98 12.35 9.99
C TYR A 130 -13.87 12.34 11.25
N GLY A 131 -13.30 12.09 12.44
CA GLY A 131 -14.04 12.01 13.70
C GLY A 131 -14.89 10.74 13.86
N LEU A 132 -14.69 9.75 12.99
CA LEU A 132 -15.44 8.50 12.99
C LEU A 132 -14.73 7.44 13.85
N LYS A 133 -15.52 6.70 14.63
CA LYS A 133 -15.04 5.58 15.46
C LYS A 133 -15.32 4.23 14.82
N GLU A 134 -16.40 4.15 14.07
CA GLU A 134 -16.82 2.92 13.39
C GLU A 134 -16.18 2.86 12.00
N ILE A 135 -15.69 1.68 11.67
CA ILE A 135 -15.07 1.36 10.40
C ILE A 135 -15.96 0.30 9.73
N PRO A 136 -16.40 0.50 8.47
CA PRO A 136 -17.19 -0.50 7.79
C PRO A 136 -16.48 -1.85 7.72
N GLU A 137 -17.22 -2.92 7.97
CA GLU A 137 -16.71 -4.27 7.78
C GLU A 137 -16.22 -4.48 6.33
N ASN A 138 -15.16 -5.25 6.19
CA ASN A 138 -14.60 -5.60 4.88
C ASN A 138 -14.20 -4.40 4.00
N ILE A 139 -13.95 -3.22 4.59
CA ILE A 139 -13.50 -2.06 3.81
C ILE A 139 -12.10 -2.28 3.22
N MET A 140 -11.25 -3.02 3.92
CA MET A 140 -9.86 -3.28 3.52
C MET A 140 -9.67 -4.76 3.19
N PRO A 141 -9.54 -5.13 1.91
CA PRO A 141 -9.10 -6.47 1.52
C PRO A 141 -7.70 -6.78 2.06
N MET A 142 -7.46 -8.03 2.43
CA MET A 142 -6.18 -8.47 3.00
C MET A 142 -5.72 -9.78 2.36
N SER A 143 -4.46 -9.84 1.94
CA SER A 143 -3.85 -11.04 1.34
C SER A 143 -2.48 -11.38 1.92
N ILE A 144 -1.94 -10.57 2.82
CA ILE A 144 -0.58 -10.70 3.36
C ILE A 144 -0.32 -12.06 3.99
N HIS A 145 -1.30 -12.63 4.68
CA HIS A 145 -1.19 -13.95 5.32
C HIS A 145 -1.01 -15.12 4.34
N LYS A 146 -1.32 -14.90 3.04
CA LYS A 146 -1.14 -15.90 1.97
C LYS A 146 0.01 -15.56 1.04
N LEU A 147 0.17 -14.29 0.72
CA LEU A 147 1.06 -13.83 -0.35
C LEU A 147 2.28 -13.06 0.15
N GLY A 148 2.31 -12.69 1.44
CA GLY A 148 3.38 -11.85 1.98
C GLY A 148 3.37 -10.44 1.40
N ASN A 149 4.48 -9.73 1.62
CA ASN A 149 4.73 -8.40 1.07
C ASN A 149 5.55 -8.52 -0.22
N SER A 150 4.89 -8.49 -1.36
CA SER A 150 5.52 -8.48 -2.68
C SER A 150 5.78 -7.05 -3.21
N SER A 151 5.96 -6.09 -2.30
CA SER A 151 6.33 -4.70 -2.59
C SER A 151 5.38 -4.05 -3.62
N VAL A 152 5.89 -3.61 -4.75
CA VAL A 152 5.14 -2.92 -5.81
C VAL A 152 3.99 -3.77 -6.39
N ALA A 153 4.05 -5.07 -6.27
CA ALA A 153 3.02 -5.98 -6.79
C ALA A 153 1.82 -6.17 -5.82
N THR A 154 1.91 -5.74 -4.56
CA THR A 154 0.86 -6.00 -3.55
C THR A 154 -0.48 -5.39 -3.93
N VAL A 155 -0.52 -4.11 -4.24
CA VAL A 155 -1.77 -3.39 -4.55
C VAL A 155 -2.44 -3.91 -5.83
N PRO A 156 -1.74 -4.03 -6.98
CA PRO A 156 -2.37 -4.54 -8.19
C PRO A 156 -2.81 -6.00 -8.05
N THR A 157 -2.06 -6.85 -7.33
CA THR A 157 -2.46 -8.23 -7.07
C THR A 157 -3.75 -8.29 -6.23
N LEU A 158 -3.81 -7.50 -5.17
CA LEU A 158 -4.97 -7.45 -4.28
C LEU A 158 -6.22 -6.97 -5.02
N TYR A 159 -6.07 -5.94 -5.85
CA TYR A 159 -7.15 -5.41 -6.68
C TYR A 159 -7.65 -6.45 -7.69
N ASP A 160 -6.74 -7.12 -8.41
CA ASP A 160 -7.07 -8.20 -9.34
C ASP A 160 -7.82 -9.35 -8.65
N MET A 161 -7.41 -9.72 -7.43
CA MET A 161 -8.08 -10.77 -6.66
C MET A 161 -9.53 -10.39 -6.31
N VAL A 162 -9.78 -9.12 -5.97
CA VAL A 162 -11.15 -8.65 -5.69
C VAL A 162 -11.98 -8.59 -6.96
N LEU A 163 -11.45 -8.04 -8.07
CA LEU A 163 -12.14 -7.99 -9.35
C LEU A 163 -12.52 -9.40 -9.88
N LYS A 164 -11.69 -10.40 -9.61
CA LYS A 164 -11.92 -11.80 -10.00
C LYS A 164 -12.68 -12.62 -8.96
N ASN A 165 -13.26 -11.99 -7.94
CA ASN A 165 -13.99 -12.65 -6.84
C ASN A 165 -13.17 -13.78 -6.14
N ARG A 166 -11.84 -13.58 -6.01
CA ARG A 166 -10.94 -14.54 -5.36
C ARG A 166 -10.75 -14.26 -3.86
N LEU A 167 -11.35 -13.18 -3.37
CA LEU A 167 -11.38 -12.83 -1.95
C LEU A 167 -12.82 -12.78 -1.48
N SER A 168 -13.19 -13.74 -0.62
CA SER A 168 -14.52 -13.80 -0.02
C SER A 168 -14.83 -12.53 0.77
N GLY A 169 -16.07 -12.07 0.69
CA GLY A 169 -16.54 -10.85 1.38
C GLY A 169 -16.14 -9.52 0.72
N HIS A 170 -15.44 -9.57 -0.42
CA HIS A 170 -15.04 -8.37 -1.16
C HIS A 170 -15.57 -8.40 -2.59
N GLN A 171 -16.40 -7.42 -2.92
CA GLN A 171 -16.98 -7.21 -4.25
C GLN A 171 -16.92 -5.75 -4.62
N LEU A 172 -16.86 -5.46 -5.91
CA LEU A 172 -16.89 -4.13 -6.50
C LEU A 172 -17.91 -4.09 -7.63
N HIS A 173 -18.59 -2.95 -7.75
CA HIS A 173 -19.59 -2.70 -8.79
C HIS A 173 -19.28 -1.37 -9.50
N PRO A 174 -19.76 -1.19 -10.74
CA PRO A 174 -19.68 0.10 -11.42
C PRO A 174 -20.23 1.24 -10.55
N GLY A 175 -19.47 2.34 -10.46
CA GLY A 175 -19.78 3.50 -9.63
C GLY A 175 -19.18 3.44 -8.22
N ASP A 176 -18.71 2.30 -7.73
CA ASP A 176 -18.05 2.22 -6.43
C ASP A 176 -16.78 3.08 -6.39
N VAL A 177 -16.63 3.86 -5.33
CA VAL A 177 -15.41 4.63 -5.08
C VAL A 177 -14.44 3.80 -4.24
N ILE A 178 -13.21 3.75 -4.69
CA ILE A 178 -12.13 3.03 -4.00
C ILE A 178 -10.90 3.91 -3.82
N LEU A 179 -10.12 3.61 -2.78
CA LEU A 179 -8.82 4.20 -2.54
C LEU A 179 -7.73 3.17 -2.77
N PHE A 180 -6.69 3.59 -3.47
CA PHE A 180 -5.41 2.90 -3.46
C PHE A 180 -4.43 3.69 -2.61
N ALA A 181 -3.61 3.01 -1.80
CA ALA A 181 -2.58 3.64 -1.01
C ALA A 181 -1.33 2.77 -0.94
N SER A 182 -0.17 3.40 -1.05
CA SER A 182 1.11 2.71 -0.91
C SER A 182 2.13 3.56 -0.17
N VAL A 183 3.04 2.89 0.48
CA VAL A 183 4.22 3.47 1.12
C VAL A 183 5.43 2.61 0.75
N GLY A 184 6.55 3.24 0.45
CA GLY A 184 7.77 2.54 0.05
C GLY A 184 9.02 3.32 0.39
N ALA A 185 10.15 2.73 0.00
CA ALA A 185 11.46 3.35 0.20
C ALA A 185 11.50 4.77 -0.38
N GLY A 186 12.23 5.62 0.29
CA GLY A 186 12.40 7.00 -0.13
C GLY A 186 12.41 8.02 1.00
N MET A 187 11.44 8.10 1.94
CA MET A 187 10.16 7.41 1.93
C MET A 187 9.18 8.07 0.97
N ASN A 188 8.50 7.27 0.17
CA ASN A 188 7.48 7.74 -0.76
C ASN A 188 6.10 7.24 -0.35
N ILE A 189 5.08 8.07 -0.58
CA ILE A 189 3.68 7.73 -0.39
C ILE A 189 2.92 8.07 -1.67
N ASN A 190 2.02 7.20 -2.06
CA ASN A 190 1.07 7.47 -3.14
C ASN A 190 -0.33 7.08 -2.68
N SER A 191 -1.32 7.88 -3.06
CA SER A 191 -2.72 7.52 -2.95
C SER A 191 -3.49 7.95 -4.19
N ILE A 192 -4.49 7.17 -4.57
CA ILE A 192 -5.34 7.41 -5.73
C ILE A 192 -6.79 7.17 -5.30
N CYS A 193 -7.66 8.14 -5.55
CA CYS A 193 -9.10 7.99 -5.47
C CYS A 193 -9.60 7.60 -6.86
N TYR A 194 -10.31 6.49 -6.96
CA TYR A 194 -10.74 5.92 -8.22
C TYR A 194 -12.22 5.52 -8.15
N ARG A 195 -12.98 5.77 -9.23
CA ARG A 195 -14.36 5.28 -9.40
C ARG A 195 -14.39 4.20 -10.48
N ILE A 196 -14.97 3.06 -10.14
CA ILE A 196 -15.13 1.90 -11.04
C ILE A 196 -16.02 2.24 -12.23
#